data_bad626f465459e8e2daaa54851c6ef73
#
_entry.id   bad626f465459e8e2daaa54851c6ef73
#
_cell.length_a   1.000
_cell.length_b   1.000
_cell.length_c   1.000
_cell.angle_alpha   90.00
_cell.angle_beta   90.00
_cell.angle_gamma   90.00
#
_symmetry.space_group_name_H-M   'P 1'
#
loop_
_entity.id
_entity.type
_entity.pdbx_description
1 polymer ?
#
loop_
_entity_poly.entity_id
_entity_poly.type
_entity_poly.pdbx_seq_one_letter_code
_entity_poly.pdbx_strand_id
1 'polypeptide(L)'
;YLDAKQYDLAKPLLARIPTGSGSSSCRALRVSYANAMEFSGNFEEAANEYELARVWEHAVRIRLTLLKPCDTEKAFAICRQSRSQEAASVAAGYCRQVGDVDRAVEFLLLARKSDDAFALAGESGPSAMDKLCRLVSNDATATAREYRKLATYFETSLSWRKAGDAHAQCGNNEHAVRCYLKETSDDSVGAAIALVGSLRDDGLTSVVVEFLSSATGASLSVGDPSNKNNTSSQHTAWLFKLYVALGDYDAASTTSALLARQEQEMGNYKVAHAALFESSRELLRDGKTETRLAIGVQKQLNLLHSYVLVKSFVRQQDHEGCARLLHRIAKNITKFPAHVVPILTSTVVECTRGGMKRTAVHFAQKLMAPTLRAEIGDAYKRKVETIARKPDPNAEDTAEPVSACPFCDTTGGAYDLTCNTCQADVPMCVASGRRVVAEEWANCPSCAFPCNKAAFVKTVDAEGGECPLCRARVDASAVVAGSGGGGGTRRSPGGA
;
A
#
# COMPACT_ATOMS: atom_id res chain seq x y z
N TYR A 1 -44.17 -47.95 27.14
CA TYR A 1 -44.60 -48.11 25.75
C TYR A 1 -43.41 -48.59 24.86
N LEU A 2 -42.24 -48.00 25.00
CA LEU A 2 -41.05 -48.43 24.18
C LEU A 2 -40.66 -49.87 24.47
N ASP A 3 -40.60 -50.25 25.73
CA ASP A 3 -40.29 -51.64 26.13
C ASP A 3 -41.37 -52.65 25.70
N ALA A 4 -42.62 -52.20 25.63
CA ALA A 4 -43.77 -53.00 25.16
C ALA A 4 -43.95 -52.98 23.63
N LYS A 5 -43.05 -52.35 22.89
CA LYS A 5 -43.09 -52.18 21.41
C LYS A 5 -44.37 -51.48 20.88
N GLN A 6 -45.04 -50.64 21.71
CA GLN A 6 -46.20 -49.87 21.37
C GLN A 6 -45.81 -48.51 20.84
N TYR A 7 -45.23 -48.47 19.64
CA TYR A 7 -44.63 -47.25 19.07
C TYR A 7 -45.66 -46.14 18.73
N ASP A 8 -46.85 -46.54 18.31
CA ASP A 8 -47.92 -45.56 17.96
C ASP A 8 -48.38 -44.75 19.17
N LEU A 9 -48.32 -45.31 20.37
CA LEU A 9 -48.60 -44.64 21.61
C LEU A 9 -47.45 -43.83 22.17
N ALA A 10 -46.22 -44.26 21.85
CA ALA A 10 -45.02 -43.57 22.28
C ALA A 10 -44.77 -42.24 21.50
N LYS A 11 -45.09 -42.21 20.20
CA LYS A 11 -44.86 -41.04 19.31
C LYS A 11 -45.49 -39.73 19.79
N PRO A 12 -46.81 -39.66 20.12
CA PRO A 12 -47.43 -38.42 20.58
C PRO A 12 -46.91 -37.97 21.94
N LEU A 13 -46.40 -38.89 22.76
CA LEU A 13 -45.78 -38.54 24.05
C LEU A 13 -44.37 -37.94 23.84
N LEU A 14 -43.59 -38.47 22.90
CA LEU A 14 -42.27 -37.94 22.54
C LEU A 14 -42.41 -36.55 21.91
N ALA A 15 -43.45 -36.28 21.12
CA ALA A 15 -43.70 -34.96 20.53
C ALA A 15 -43.97 -33.88 21.58
N ARG A 16 -44.40 -34.22 22.79
CA ARG A 16 -44.60 -33.28 23.91
C ARG A 16 -43.33 -32.96 24.67
N ILE A 17 -42.24 -33.68 24.42
CA ILE A 17 -40.95 -33.42 25.04
C ILE A 17 -40.33 -32.20 24.36
N PRO A 18 -40.05 -31.09 25.09
CA PRO A 18 -39.45 -29.89 24.50
C PRO A 18 -38.16 -30.23 23.78
N THR A 19 -38.04 -29.73 22.54
CA THR A 19 -36.80 -29.79 21.78
C THR A 19 -35.76 -28.91 22.47
N GLY A 20 -34.72 -29.51 23.06
CA GLY A 20 -33.71 -28.76 23.78
C GLY A 20 -33.73 -28.84 25.30
N SER A 21 -34.70 -29.52 25.91
CA SER A 21 -34.63 -29.82 27.35
C SER A 21 -33.43 -30.74 27.62
N GLY A 22 -32.43 -30.20 28.35
CA GLY A 22 -31.15 -30.87 28.65
C GLY A 22 -31.25 -32.12 29.56
N SER A 23 -32.42 -32.70 29.74
CA SER A 23 -32.57 -33.90 30.51
C SER A 23 -32.02 -35.11 29.76
N SER A 24 -30.99 -35.72 30.32
CA SER A 24 -30.36 -36.94 29.82
C SER A 24 -31.37 -38.03 29.52
N SER A 25 -32.40 -38.16 30.38
CA SER A 25 -33.48 -39.13 30.24
C SER A 25 -34.35 -38.91 28.99
N CYS A 26 -34.70 -37.64 28.66
CA CYS A 26 -35.48 -37.34 27.47
C CYS A 26 -34.70 -37.66 26.18
N ARG A 27 -33.38 -37.37 26.16
CA ARG A 27 -32.53 -37.73 25.07
C ARG A 27 -32.44 -39.25 24.89
N ALA A 28 -32.23 -39.99 25.95
CA ALA A 28 -32.17 -41.46 25.93
C ALA A 28 -33.45 -42.10 25.38
N LEU A 29 -34.64 -41.57 25.78
CA LEU A 29 -35.92 -42.04 25.26
C LEU A 29 -36.08 -41.81 23.76
N ARG A 30 -35.69 -40.63 23.24
CA ARG A 30 -35.70 -40.35 21.79
C ARG A 30 -34.77 -41.27 21.03
N VAL A 31 -33.56 -41.52 21.57
CA VAL A 31 -32.59 -42.47 20.97
C VAL A 31 -33.15 -43.88 20.95
N SER A 32 -33.77 -44.35 22.05
CA SER A 32 -34.40 -45.66 22.08
C SER A 32 -35.55 -45.81 21.07
N TYR A 33 -36.36 -44.80 20.91
CA TYR A 33 -37.41 -44.78 19.89
C TYR A 33 -36.83 -44.75 18.48
N ALA A 34 -35.82 -43.88 18.20
CA ALA A 34 -35.14 -43.82 16.91
C ALA A 34 -34.50 -45.16 16.52
N ASN A 35 -33.85 -45.85 17.48
CA ASN A 35 -33.32 -47.23 17.29
C ASN A 35 -34.42 -48.20 16.88
N ALA A 36 -35.59 -48.16 17.56
CA ALA A 36 -36.71 -49.01 17.24
C ALA A 36 -37.28 -48.74 15.83
N MET A 37 -37.38 -47.45 15.44
CA MET A 37 -37.81 -47.06 14.09
C MET A 37 -36.81 -47.50 13.02
N GLU A 38 -35.51 -47.35 13.29
CA GLU A 38 -34.47 -47.84 12.39
C GLU A 38 -34.59 -49.37 12.19
N PHE A 39 -34.81 -50.12 13.28
CA PHE A 39 -34.98 -51.56 13.22
C PHE A 39 -36.24 -52.01 12.48
N SER A 40 -37.32 -51.19 12.56
CA SER A 40 -38.56 -51.44 11.83
C SER A 40 -38.53 -50.99 10.37
N GLY A 41 -37.47 -50.39 9.91
CA GLY A 41 -37.31 -49.92 8.53
C GLY A 41 -37.87 -48.51 8.27
N ASN A 42 -38.37 -47.81 9.30
CA ASN A 42 -38.88 -46.43 9.21
C ASN A 42 -37.76 -45.44 9.30
N PHE A 43 -36.87 -45.39 8.28
CA PHE A 43 -35.60 -44.66 8.28
C PHE A 43 -35.78 -43.16 8.33
N GLU A 44 -36.83 -42.59 7.71
CA GLU A 44 -37.06 -41.13 7.72
C GLU A 44 -37.40 -40.64 9.14
N GLU A 45 -38.28 -41.38 9.81
CA GLU A 45 -38.71 -41.08 11.18
C GLU A 45 -37.54 -41.26 12.16
N ALA A 46 -36.76 -42.35 12.00
CA ALA A 46 -35.57 -42.61 12.80
C ALA A 46 -34.54 -41.48 12.65
N ALA A 47 -34.28 -41.02 11.43
CA ALA A 47 -33.34 -39.93 11.17
C ALA A 47 -33.78 -38.60 11.81
N ASN A 48 -35.09 -38.29 11.76
CA ASN A 48 -35.64 -37.08 12.37
C ASN A 48 -35.56 -37.14 13.92
N GLU A 49 -35.83 -38.28 14.55
CA GLU A 49 -35.73 -38.41 16.00
C GLU A 49 -34.29 -38.39 16.50
N TYR A 50 -33.32 -38.98 15.75
CA TYR A 50 -31.90 -38.81 16.05
C TYR A 50 -31.46 -37.35 15.95
N GLU A 51 -31.95 -36.63 14.96
CA GLU A 51 -31.70 -35.18 14.81
C GLU A 51 -32.21 -34.38 16.01
N LEU A 52 -33.45 -34.66 16.45
CA LEU A 52 -34.05 -34.05 17.66
C LEU A 52 -33.31 -34.43 18.94
N ALA A 53 -32.77 -35.65 19.00
CA ALA A 53 -31.93 -36.14 20.09
C ALA A 53 -30.49 -35.62 20.05
N ARG A 54 -30.12 -34.83 18.99
CA ARG A 54 -28.77 -34.38 18.74
C ARG A 54 -27.75 -35.49 18.60
N VAL A 55 -28.14 -36.65 18.07
CA VAL A 55 -27.24 -37.78 17.71
C VAL A 55 -26.99 -37.71 16.21
N TRP A 56 -26.19 -36.71 15.84
CA TRP A 56 -25.98 -36.30 14.47
C TRP A 56 -25.37 -37.38 13.58
N GLU A 57 -24.49 -38.23 14.14
CA GLU A 57 -23.83 -39.32 13.44
C GLU A 57 -24.85 -40.30 12.83
N HIS A 58 -25.79 -40.81 13.65
CA HIS A 58 -26.81 -41.72 13.19
C HIS A 58 -27.79 -41.09 12.23
N ALA A 59 -28.20 -39.86 12.48
CA ALA A 59 -29.05 -39.08 11.56
C ALA A 59 -28.44 -38.95 10.17
N VAL A 60 -27.15 -38.59 10.10
CA VAL A 60 -26.41 -38.42 8.83
C VAL A 60 -26.21 -39.78 8.16
N ARG A 61 -25.83 -40.83 8.91
CA ARG A 61 -25.65 -42.19 8.37
C ARG A 61 -26.93 -42.69 7.70
N ILE A 62 -28.09 -42.61 8.38
CA ILE A 62 -29.35 -43.08 7.83
C ILE A 62 -29.71 -42.31 6.55
N ARG A 63 -29.60 -40.98 6.54
CA ARG A 63 -29.91 -40.15 5.36
C ARG A 63 -29.03 -40.43 4.17
N LEU A 64 -27.77 -40.78 4.38
CA LEU A 64 -26.81 -41.07 3.32
C LEU A 64 -26.86 -42.51 2.79
N THR A 65 -27.15 -43.49 3.67
CA THR A 65 -26.98 -44.87 3.30
C THR A 65 -28.27 -45.72 3.26
N LEU A 66 -29.26 -45.40 4.09
CA LEU A 66 -30.47 -46.22 4.24
C LEU A 66 -31.72 -45.62 3.57
N LEU A 67 -31.85 -44.30 3.48
CA LEU A 67 -32.94 -43.67 2.76
C LEU A 67 -32.81 -43.87 1.25
N LYS A 68 -33.95 -44.06 0.59
CA LYS A 68 -34.04 -44.11 -0.89
C LYS A 68 -35.21 -43.27 -1.36
N PRO A 69 -34.96 -42.15 -2.08
CA PRO A 69 -33.66 -41.61 -2.48
C PRO A 69 -32.86 -41.04 -1.31
N CYS A 70 -31.52 -41.07 -1.42
CA CYS A 70 -30.63 -40.50 -0.42
C CYS A 70 -30.86 -38.98 -0.29
N ASP A 71 -31.02 -38.49 0.95
CA ASP A 71 -31.19 -37.06 1.24
C ASP A 71 -29.81 -36.46 1.60
N THR A 72 -28.97 -36.35 0.56
CA THR A 72 -27.57 -35.90 0.71
C THR A 72 -27.48 -34.45 1.15
N GLU A 73 -28.34 -33.55 0.61
CA GLU A 73 -28.29 -32.14 0.92
C GLU A 73 -28.63 -31.85 2.39
N LYS A 74 -29.67 -32.53 2.92
CA LYS A 74 -30.03 -32.39 4.33
C LYS A 74 -28.98 -32.97 5.25
N ALA A 75 -28.40 -34.13 4.90
CA ALA A 75 -27.30 -34.74 5.66
C ALA A 75 -26.08 -33.81 5.75
N PHE A 76 -25.70 -33.19 4.65
CA PHE A 76 -24.58 -32.24 4.60
C PHE A 76 -24.88 -30.93 5.35
N ALA A 77 -26.12 -30.45 5.27
CA ALA A 77 -26.57 -29.30 6.05
C ALA A 77 -26.47 -29.58 7.56
N ILE A 78 -26.89 -30.77 8.01
CA ILE A 78 -26.75 -31.19 9.41
C ILE A 78 -25.29 -31.18 9.85
N CYS A 79 -24.36 -31.71 9.03
CA CYS A 79 -22.93 -31.72 9.35
C CYS A 79 -22.37 -30.31 9.52
N ARG A 80 -22.72 -29.36 8.60
CA ARG A 80 -22.26 -27.97 8.64
C ARG A 80 -22.83 -27.20 9.85
N GLN A 81 -24.10 -27.42 10.18
CA GLN A 81 -24.78 -26.74 11.30
C GLN A 81 -24.35 -27.27 12.66
N SER A 82 -24.29 -28.60 12.81
CA SER A 82 -23.95 -29.24 14.08
C SER A 82 -22.48 -29.17 14.43
N ARG A 83 -21.60 -29.10 13.41
CA ARG A 83 -20.14 -29.20 13.54
C ARG A 83 -19.69 -30.44 14.32
N SER A 84 -20.49 -31.52 14.30
CA SER A 84 -20.14 -32.77 14.94
C SER A 84 -19.04 -33.50 14.14
N GLN A 85 -17.97 -33.85 14.83
CA GLN A 85 -16.82 -34.56 14.22
C GLN A 85 -17.19 -35.93 13.71
N GLU A 86 -18.04 -36.67 14.48
CA GLU A 86 -18.51 -37.98 14.16
C GLU A 86 -19.41 -37.96 12.91
N ALA A 87 -20.39 -37.07 12.86
CA ALA A 87 -21.27 -36.89 11.73
C ALA A 87 -20.48 -36.50 10.46
N ALA A 88 -19.54 -35.58 10.59
CA ALA A 88 -18.66 -35.16 9.50
C ALA A 88 -17.78 -36.32 9.00
N SER A 89 -17.31 -37.19 9.90
CA SER A 89 -16.54 -38.40 9.52
C SER A 89 -17.35 -39.37 8.67
N VAL A 90 -18.63 -39.58 9.01
CA VAL A 90 -19.54 -40.42 8.22
C VAL A 90 -19.80 -39.79 6.83
N ALA A 91 -20.09 -38.48 6.79
CA ALA A 91 -20.29 -37.76 5.52
C ALA A 91 -19.04 -37.81 4.62
N ALA A 92 -17.84 -37.67 5.20
CA ALA A 92 -16.59 -37.78 4.47
C ALA A 92 -16.40 -39.18 3.88
N GLY A 93 -16.70 -40.25 4.68
CA GLY A 93 -16.65 -41.60 4.20
C GLY A 93 -17.58 -41.87 3.01
N TYR A 94 -18.81 -41.39 3.08
CA TYR A 94 -19.77 -41.45 1.97
C TYR A 94 -19.28 -40.71 0.73
N CYS A 95 -18.82 -39.44 0.86
CA CYS A 95 -18.29 -38.68 -0.26
C CYS A 95 -17.10 -39.37 -0.94
N ARG A 96 -16.21 -40.01 -0.18
CA ARG A 96 -15.10 -40.82 -0.75
C ARG A 96 -15.60 -42.01 -1.58
N GLN A 97 -16.66 -42.69 -1.14
CA GLN A 97 -17.25 -43.81 -1.88
C GLN A 97 -17.91 -43.37 -3.19
N VAL A 98 -18.54 -42.21 -3.18
CA VAL A 98 -19.20 -41.60 -4.36
C VAL A 98 -18.19 -40.95 -5.31
N GLY A 99 -16.96 -40.70 -4.85
CA GLY A 99 -15.93 -40.00 -5.62
C GLY A 99 -16.04 -38.46 -5.59
N ASP A 100 -16.84 -37.91 -4.70
CA ASP A 100 -16.93 -36.47 -4.50
C ASP A 100 -15.79 -35.97 -3.59
N VAL A 101 -14.62 -35.78 -4.18
CA VAL A 101 -13.40 -35.36 -3.47
C VAL A 101 -13.57 -34.02 -2.78
N ASP A 102 -14.25 -33.11 -3.42
CA ASP A 102 -14.43 -31.73 -2.93
C ASP A 102 -15.17 -31.70 -1.60
N ARG A 103 -16.28 -32.42 -1.52
CA ARG A 103 -17.05 -32.55 -0.28
C ARG A 103 -16.36 -33.45 0.74
N ALA A 104 -15.66 -34.49 0.28
CA ALA A 104 -14.88 -35.34 1.17
C ALA A 104 -13.81 -34.55 1.94
N VAL A 105 -13.07 -33.66 1.27
CA VAL A 105 -12.07 -32.77 1.88
C VAL A 105 -12.72 -31.82 2.89
N GLU A 106 -13.87 -31.21 2.55
CA GLU A 106 -14.62 -30.33 3.45
C GLU A 106 -15.01 -31.06 4.76
N PHE A 107 -15.60 -32.25 4.64
CA PHE A 107 -16.06 -33.00 5.81
C PHE A 107 -14.92 -33.63 6.60
N LEU A 108 -13.80 -33.98 5.98
CA LEU A 108 -12.59 -34.41 6.71
C LEU A 108 -12.02 -33.29 7.59
N LEU A 109 -12.00 -32.05 7.10
CA LEU A 109 -11.60 -30.90 7.90
C LEU A 109 -12.57 -30.66 9.07
N LEU A 110 -13.89 -30.71 8.83
CA LEU A 110 -14.91 -30.61 9.89
C LEU A 110 -14.77 -31.73 10.93
N ALA A 111 -14.38 -32.95 10.51
CA ALA A 111 -14.12 -34.07 11.39
C ALA A 111 -12.77 -34.00 12.13
N ARG A 112 -12.00 -32.91 11.94
CA ARG A 112 -10.66 -32.72 12.49
C ARG A 112 -9.63 -33.80 12.05
N LYS A 113 -9.89 -34.40 10.89
CA LYS A 113 -8.98 -35.36 10.24
C LYS A 113 -8.20 -34.67 9.15
N SER A 114 -7.44 -33.64 9.53
CA SER A 114 -6.69 -32.82 8.58
C SER A 114 -5.65 -33.60 7.79
N ASP A 115 -5.01 -34.63 8.41
CA ASP A 115 -4.03 -35.46 7.73
C ASP A 115 -4.63 -36.24 6.55
N ASP A 116 -5.82 -36.82 6.74
CA ASP A 116 -6.53 -37.52 5.68
C ASP A 116 -7.04 -36.56 4.59
N ALA A 117 -7.43 -35.34 4.99
CA ALA A 117 -7.85 -34.31 4.05
C ALA A 117 -6.70 -33.86 3.13
N PHE A 118 -5.50 -33.65 3.70
CA PHE A 118 -4.30 -33.30 2.93
C PHE A 118 -3.84 -34.42 2.02
N ALA A 119 -3.87 -35.66 2.50
CA ALA A 119 -3.53 -36.85 1.68
C ALA A 119 -4.48 -36.99 0.48
N LEU A 120 -5.79 -36.92 0.73
CA LEU A 120 -6.81 -37.03 -0.32
C LEU A 120 -6.69 -35.91 -1.35
N ALA A 121 -6.50 -34.66 -0.88
CA ALA A 121 -6.35 -33.51 -1.78
C ALA A 121 -5.06 -33.60 -2.60
N GLY A 122 -3.96 -34.09 -2.01
CA GLY A 122 -2.68 -34.31 -2.71
C GLY A 122 -2.79 -35.36 -3.82
N GLU A 123 -3.48 -36.48 -3.55
CA GLU A 123 -3.73 -37.54 -4.53
C GLU A 123 -4.67 -37.12 -5.67
N SER A 124 -5.62 -36.23 -5.36
CA SER A 124 -6.67 -35.77 -6.30
C SER A 124 -6.24 -34.62 -7.21
N GLY A 125 -5.12 -33.96 -6.89
CA GLY A 125 -4.52 -32.94 -7.73
C GLY A 125 -4.74 -31.49 -7.29
N PRO A 126 -4.25 -30.49 -8.09
CA PRO A 126 -4.16 -29.09 -7.69
C PRO A 126 -5.51 -28.43 -7.35
N SER A 127 -6.59 -28.81 -8.05
CA SER A 127 -7.92 -28.24 -7.81
C SER A 127 -8.46 -28.55 -6.41
N ALA A 128 -8.30 -29.82 -5.97
CA ALA A 128 -8.71 -30.24 -4.63
C ALA A 128 -7.85 -29.58 -3.54
N MET A 129 -6.56 -29.39 -3.82
CA MET A 129 -5.66 -28.68 -2.92
C MET A 129 -5.98 -27.19 -2.82
N ASP A 130 -6.32 -26.53 -3.91
CA ASP A 130 -6.76 -25.11 -3.89
C ASP A 130 -8.04 -24.93 -3.07
N LYS A 131 -8.96 -25.89 -3.15
CA LYS A 131 -10.17 -25.90 -2.32
C LYS A 131 -9.85 -26.10 -0.84
N LEU A 132 -8.98 -27.05 -0.52
CA LEU A 132 -8.50 -27.28 0.85
C LEU A 132 -7.85 -26.03 1.43
N CYS A 133 -7.01 -25.33 0.64
CA CYS A 133 -6.40 -24.06 1.03
C CYS A 133 -7.43 -23.02 1.40
N ARG A 134 -8.48 -22.85 0.58
CA ARG A 134 -9.56 -21.89 0.86
C ARG A 134 -10.33 -22.25 2.13
N LEU A 135 -10.60 -23.54 2.34
CA LEU A 135 -11.30 -24.00 3.52
C LEU A 135 -10.50 -23.77 4.80
N VAL A 136 -9.20 -24.10 4.79
CA VAL A 136 -8.30 -23.85 5.93
C VAL A 136 -8.12 -22.36 6.19
N SER A 137 -7.97 -21.52 5.15
CA SER A 137 -7.83 -20.07 5.31
C SER A 137 -9.09 -19.40 5.86
N ASN A 138 -10.27 -19.96 5.62
CA ASN A 138 -11.54 -19.45 6.12
C ASN A 138 -11.95 -20.04 7.48
N ASP A 139 -11.26 -21.07 7.96
CA ASP A 139 -11.55 -21.66 9.27
C ASP A 139 -10.80 -20.93 10.38
N ALA A 140 -11.52 -20.11 11.14
CA ALA A 140 -10.95 -19.40 12.31
C ALA A 140 -10.34 -20.36 13.37
N THR A 141 -10.59 -21.66 13.28
CA THR A 141 -10.07 -22.69 14.19
C THR A 141 -8.95 -23.52 13.58
N ALA A 142 -8.47 -23.14 12.40
CA ALA A 142 -7.34 -23.79 11.74
C ALA A 142 -6.08 -23.73 12.62
N THR A 143 -5.36 -24.85 12.67
CA THR A 143 -4.21 -25.00 13.55
C THR A 143 -2.90 -24.66 12.83
N ALA A 144 -1.88 -24.28 13.59
CA ALA A 144 -0.53 -24.05 13.04
C ALA A 144 0.03 -25.29 12.28
N ARG A 145 -0.43 -26.51 12.64
CA ARG A 145 -0.07 -27.74 11.95
C ARG A 145 -0.60 -27.78 10.52
N GLU A 146 -1.84 -27.35 10.32
CA GLU A 146 -2.49 -27.29 9.00
C GLU A 146 -1.81 -26.27 8.09
N TYR A 147 -1.54 -25.07 8.61
CA TYR A 147 -0.80 -24.06 7.86
C TYR A 147 0.63 -24.51 7.50
N ARG A 148 1.30 -25.24 8.37
CA ARG A 148 2.64 -25.79 8.07
C ARG A 148 2.60 -26.77 6.91
N LYS A 149 1.57 -27.63 6.83
CA LYS A 149 1.39 -28.54 5.69
C LYS A 149 1.10 -27.78 4.39
N LEU A 150 0.25 -26.75 4.46
CA LEU A 150 0.01 -25.86 3.31
C LEU A 150 1.30 -25.21 2.85
N ALA A 151 2.11 -24.70 3.76
CA ALA A 151 3.37 -24.07 3.43
C ALA A 151 4.30 -25.03 2.69
N THR A 152 4.47 -26.26 3.21
CA THR A 152 5.27 -27.31 2.56
C THR A 152 4.76 -27.63 1.15
N TYR A 153 3.44 -27.75 0.97
CA TYR A 153 2.85 -27.95 -0.36
C TYR A 153 3.15 -26.79 -1.31
N PHE A 154 2.98 -25.55 -0.85
CA PHE A 154 3.25 -24.40 -1.69
C PHE A 154 4.73 -24.22 -2.01
N GLU A 155 5.64 -24.62 -1.13
CA GLU A 155 7.08 -24.66 -1.41
C GLU A 155 7.41 -25.66 -2.51
N THR A 156 6.83 -26.87 -2.46
CA THR A 156 7.03 -27.89 -3.50
C THR A 156 6.43 -27.50 -4.84
N SER A 157 5.33 -26.75 -4.84
CA SER A 157 4.70 -26.18 -6.05
C SER A 157 5.29 -24.85 -6.51
N LEU A 158 6.39 -24.39 -5.88
CA LEU A 158 7.09 -23.12 -6.18
C LEU A 158 6.20 -21.88 -6.08
N SER A 159 5.10 -21.96 -5.35
CA SER A 159 4.17 -20.85 -5.09
C SER A 159 4.62 -20.05 -3.85
N TRP A 160 5.76 -19.34 -3.97
CA TRP A 160 6.47 -18.76 -2.84
C TRP A 160 5.64 -17.76 -2.03
N ARG A 161 4.80 -16.96 -2.68
CA ARG A 161 3.91 -16.02 -2.00
C ARG A 161 2.93 -16.74 -1.07
N LYS A 162 2.24 -17.77 -1.57
CA LYS A 162 1.28 -18.55 -0.78
C LYS A 162 1.97 -19.34 0.34
N ALA A 163 3.19 -19.85 0.08
CA ALA A 163 4.01 -20.49 1.10
C ALA A 163 4.36 -19.52 2.23
N GLY A 164 4.76 -18.30 1.88
CA GLY A 164 5.02 -17.24 2.85
C GLY A 164 3.80 -16.89 3.71
N ASP A 165 2.63 -16.74 3.09
CA ASP A 165 1.37 -16.45 3.79
C ASP A 165 1.04 -17.60 4.79
N ALA A 166 1.20 -18.87 4.38
CA ALA A 166 0.97 -20.01 5.25
C ALA A 166 1.99 -20.12 6.40
N HIS A 167 3.28 -19.82 6.14
CA HIS A 167 4.29 -19.74 7.19
C HIS A 167 4.02 -18.62 8.19
N ALA A 168 3.58 -17.46 7.73
CA ALA A 168 3.20 -16.35 8.61
C ALA A 168 2.02 -16.74 9.52
N GLN A 169 1.01 -17.42 9.00
CA GLN A 169 -0.13 -17.91 9.79
C GLN A 169 0.25 -18.97 10.82
N CYS A 170 1.27 -19.78 10.58
CA CYS A 170 1.74 -20.76 11.57
C CYS A 170 2.79 -20.19 12.54
N GLY A 171 3.11 -18.89 12.47
CA GLY A 171 4.09 -18.23 13.33
C GLY A 171 5.55 -18.46 12.96
N ASN A 172 5.83 -19.08 11.80
CA ASN A 172 7.18 -19.29 11.30
C ASN A 172 7.63 -18.11 10.43
N ASN A 173 7.82 -16.96 11.07
CA ASN A 173 8.04 -15.68 10.41
C ASN A 173 9.35 -15.63 9.59
N GLU A 174 10.39 -16.32 10.04
CA GLU A 174 11.66 -16.38 9.34
C GLU A 174 11.52 -17.08 7.97
N HIS A 175 10.85 -18.24 7.95
CA HIS A 175 10.58 -18.95 6.70
C HIS A 175 9.61 -18.16 5.81
N ALA A 176 8.61 -17.48 6.40
CA ALA A 176 7.69 -16.62 5.67
C ALA A 176 8.44 -15.52 4.90
N VAL A 177 9.32 -14.79 5.58
CA VAL A 177 10.15 -13.74 4.96
C VAL A 177 11.02 -14.33 3.85
N ARG A 178 11.71 -15.46 4.11
CA ARG A 178 12.55 -16.09 3.08
C ARG A 178 11.75 -16.54 1.85
N CYS A 179 10.52 -17.06 2.03
CA CYS A 179 9.64 -17.40 0.92
C CYS A 179 9.22 -16.18 0.13
N TYR A 180 8.80 -15.11 0.78
CA TYR A 180 8.44 -13.86 0.10
C TYR A 180 9.60 -13.27 -0.73
N LEU A 181 10.83 -13.30 -0.19
CA LEU A 181 12.01 -12.77 -0.88
C LEU A 181 12.44 -13.62 -2.09
N LYS A 182 12.06 -14.90 -2.18
CA LYS A 182 12.36 -15.75 -3.35
C LYS A 182 11.58 -15.34 -4.60
N GLU A 183 10.38 -14.78 -4.47
CA GLU A 183 9.54 -14.42 -5.62
C GLU A 183 9.89 -13.05 -6.23
N THR A 184 10.53 -12.15 -5.50
CA THR A 184 10.98 -10.80 -5.95
C THR A 184 9.91 -9.95 -6.66
N SER A 185 8.63 -10.22 -6.43
CA SER A 185 7.52 -9.38 -6.91
C SER A 185 7.20 -8.26 -5.91
N ASP A 186 6.64 -7.14 -6.39
CA ASP A 186 6.25 -6.02 -5.51
C ASP A 186 5.29 -6.48 -4.39
N ASP A 187 4.36 -7.38 -4.72
CA ASP A 187 3.38 -7.91 -3.77
C ASP A 187 4.03 -8.81 -2.72
N SER A 188 4.98 -9.66 -3.11
CA SER A 188 5.66 -10.58 -2.20
C SER A 188 6.64 -9.86 -1.29
N VAL A 189 7.47 -8.97 -1.85
CA VAL A 189 8.38 -8.13 -1.04
C VAL A 189 7.58 -7.18 -0.14
N GLY A 190 6.47 -6.63 -0.64
CA GLY A 190 5.55 -5.82 0.15
C GLY A 190 4.99 -6.57 1.36
N ALA A 191 4.66 -7.87 1.22
CA ALA A 191 4.22 -8.70 2.34
C ALA A 191 5.35 -8.97 3.35
N ALA A 192 6.58 -9.22 2.88
CA ALA A 192 7.74 -9.34 3.76
C ALA A 192 7.95 -8.07 4.58
N ILE A 193 7.88 -6.90 3.94
CA ILE A 193 7.99 -5.59 4.61
C ILE A 193 6.88 -5.38 5.63
N ALA A 194 5.63 -5.69 5.29
CA ALA A 194 4.50 -5.56 6.20
C ALA A 194 4.64 -6.49 7.42
N LEU A 195 5.06 -7.73 7.20
CA LEU A 195 5.29 -8.70 8.28
C LEU A 195 6.40 -8.21 9.22
N VAL A 196 7.57 -7.82 8.69
CA VAL A 196 8.70 -7.33 9.47
C VAL A 196 8.35 -6.03 10.20
N GLY A 197 7.66 -5.09 9.54
CA GLY A 197 7.20 -3.83 10.14
C GLY A 197 6.22 -4.05 11.31
N SER A 198 5.37 -5.09 11.25
CA SER A 198 4.45 -5.44 12.33
C SER A 198 5.14 -6.09 13.52
N LEU A 199 6.14 -6.93 13.29
CA LEU A 199 6.87 -7.67 14.32
C LEU A 199 7.97 -6.84 14.97
N ARG A 200 8.61 -5.94 14.22
CA ARG A 200 9.76 -5.13 14.62
C ARG A 200 10.91 -5.97 15.18
N ASP A 201 11.15 -7.11 14.56
CA ASP A 201 12.25 -8.02 14.93
C ASP A 201 13.53 -7.62 14.18
N ASP A 202 14.60 -7.34 14.93
CA ASP A 202 15.88 -6.90 14.39
C ASP A 202 16.55 -7.99 13.52
N GLY A 203 16.36 -9.27 13.87
CA GLY A 203 16.88 -10.40 13.11
C GLY A 203 16.22 -10.50 11.73
N LEU A 204 14.89 -10.41 11.67
CA LEU A 204 14.14 -10.43 10.42
C LEU A 204 14.41 -9.16 9.59
N THR A 205 14.54 -8.03 10.25
CA THR A 205 14.89 -6.76 9.61
C THR A 205 16.25 -6.86 8.91
N SER A 206 17.26 -7.41 9.59
CA SER A 206 18.60 -7.55 8.99
C SER A 206 18.61 -8.47 7.78
N VAL A 207 17.83 -9.56 7.77
CA VAL A 207 17.68 -10.45 6.60
C VAL A 207 17.12 -9.71 5.39
N VAL A 208 16.06 -8.89 5.59
CA VAL A 208 15.45 -8.14 4.48
C VAL A 208 16.39 -7.01 4.01
N VAL A 209 17.04 -6.29 4.93
CA VAL A 209 18.02 -5.24 4.59
C VAL A 209 19.20 -5.83 3.83
N GLU A 210 19.75 -6.96 4.26
CA GLU A 210 20.86 -7.64 3.58
C GLU A 210 20.47 -8.06 2.16
N PHE A 211 19.28 -8.66 2.01
CA PHE A 211 18.75 -9.05 0.69
C PHE A 211 18.61 -7.83 -0.23
N LEU A 212 17.99 -6.75 0.22
CA LEU A 212 17.77 -5.54 -0.57
C LEU A 212 19.07 -4.79 -0.86
N SER A 213 20.03 -4.78 0.08
CA SER A 213 21.32 -4.11 -0.08
C SER A 213 22.29 -4.89 -0.96
N SER A 214 22.31 -6.22 -0.86
CA SER A 214 23.15 -7.07 -1.70
C SER A 214 22.78 -6.97 -3.18
N ALA A 215 21.49 -6.88 -3.47
CA ALA A 215 20.99 -6.69 -4.83
C ALA A 215 21.33 -5.29 -5.39
N THR A 216 21.41 -4.25 -4.56
CA THR A 216 21.90 -2.92 -4.99
C THR A 216 23.41 -2.91 -5.28
N GLY A 217 24.18 -3.72 -4.55
CA GLY A 217 25.64 -3.85 -4.73
C GLY A 217 26.08 -4.78 -5.86
N ALA A 218 25.35 -5.89 -6.09
CA ALA A 218 25.67 -6.90 -7.11
C ALA A 218 25.44 -6.42 -8.56
N SER A 219 24.78 -5.30 -8.76
CA SER A 219 24.53 -4.70 -10.09
C SER A 219 25.80 -4.13 -10.76
N LEU A 220 26.98 -4.27 -10.15
CA LEU A 220 28.25 -3.77 -10.71
C LEU A 220 28.92 -4.74 -11.68
N SER A 221 28.42 -5.98 -11.89
CA SER A 221 29.01 -6.96 -12.80
C SER A 221 28.09 -7.40 -13.93
N VAL A 222 28.52 -7.04 -15.15
CA VAL A 222 28.16 -7.65 -16.46
C VAL A 222 26.71 -7.90 -16.82
N GLY A 223 26.08 -6.99 -17.53
CA GLY A 223 24.77 -7.10 -18.20
C GLY A 223 24.28 -5.74 -18.72
N ASP A 224 23.29 -5.72 -19.55
CA ASP A 224 22.72 -4.58 -20.26
C ASP A 224 22.47 -3.35 -19.35
N PRO A 225 23.04 -2.16 -19.65
CA PRO A 225 22.93 -0.98 -18.80
C PRO A 225 21.51 -0.45 -18.60
N SER A 226 20.59 -0.73 -19.51
CA SER A 226 19.19 -0.26 -19.41
C SER A 226 18.37 -1.02 -18.36
N ASN A 227 18.70 -2.29 -18.09
CA ASN A 227 17.96 -3.12 -17.13
C ASN A 227 18.51 -3.00 -15.69
N LYS A 228 19.80 -2.66 -15.54
CA LYS A 228 20.48 -2.55 -14.24
C LYS A 228 19.98 -1.37 -13.40
N ASN A 229 19.71 -0.24 -14.04
CA ASN A 229 19.28 0.96 -13.34
C ASN A 229 17.86 0.79 -12.74
N ASN A 230 16.99 0.04 -13.41
CA ASN A 230 15.62 -0.19 -12.98
C ASN A 230 15.55 -1.11 -11.75
N THR A 231 16.35 -2.18 -11.72
CA THR A 231 16.40 -3.11 -10.57
C THR A 231 16.99 -2.44 -9.32
N SER A 232 18.03 -1.64 -9.47
CA SER A 232 18.61 -0.90 -8.34
C SER A 232 17.64 0.10 -7.73
N SER A 233 16.89 0.83 -8.56
CA SER A 233 15.89 1.79 -8.11
C SER A 233 14.73 1.09 -7.39
N GLN A 234 14.27 -0.07 -7.87
CA GLN A 234 13.21 -0.86 -7.26
C GLN A 234 13.61 -1.37 -5.87
N HIS A 235 14.83 -1.89 -5.70
CA HIS A 235 15.32 -2.33 -4.40
C HIS A 235 15.47 -1.15 -3.42
N THR A 236 15.93 0.00 -3.90
CA THR A 236 15.97 1.22 -3.08
C THR A 236 14.56 1.67 -2.66
N ALA A 237 13.56 1.53 -3.53
CA ALA A 237 12.17 1.83 -3.20
C ALA A 237 11.59 0.87 -2.15
N TRP A 238 11.91 -0.43 -2.22
CA TRP A 238 11.52 -1.39 -1.19
C TRP A 238 12.22 -1.13 0.14
N LEU A 239 13.49 -0.78 0.12
CA LEU A 239 14.24 -0.41 1.31
C LEU A 239 13.66 0.84 1.99
N PHE A 240 13.26 1.84 1.21
CA PHE A 240 12.53 3.01 1.71
C PHE A 240 11.22 2.61 2.40
N LYS A 241 10.39 1.75 1.75
CA LYS A 241 9.14 1.25 2.33
C LYS A 241 9.38 0.48 3.64
N LEU A 242 10.45 -0.31 3.71
CA LEU A 242 10.83 -1.05 4.93
C LEU A 242 11.13 -0.10 6.09
N TYR A 243 11.97 0.92 5.87
CA TYR A 243 12.31 1.88 6.93
C TYR A 243 11.10 2.70 7.37
N VAL A 244 10.19 3.06 6.46
CA VAL A 244 8.90 3.68 6.80
C VAL A 244 8.06 2.75 7.68
N ALA A 245 7.94 1.47 7.32
CA ALA A 245 7.19 0.48 8.10
C ALA A 245 7.77 0.23 9.50
N LEU A 246 9.08 0.31 9.64
CA LEU A 246 9.79 0.20 10.92
C LEU A 246 9.69 1.47 11.78
N GLY A 247 9.35 2.62 11.17
CA GLY A 247 9.37 3.93 11.82
C GLY A 247 10.78 4.52 11.98
N ASP A 248 11.76 4.00 11.24
CA ASP A 248 13.10 4.59 11.14
C ASP A 248 13.12 5.67 10.05
N TYR A 249 12.66 6.86 10.43
CA TYR A 249 12.50 7.97 9.50
C TYR A 249 13.83 8.60 9.06
N ASP A 250 14.90 8.42 9.81
CA ASP A 250 16.23 8.91 9.42
C ASP A 250 16.80 8.05 8.26
N ALA A 251 16.74 6.72 8.41
CA ALA A 251 17.09 5.80 7.34
C ALA A 251 16.15 5.94 6.13
N ALA A 252 14.84 6.10 6.35
CA ALA A 252 13.86 6.34 5.31
C ALA A 252 14.19 7.63 4.53
N SER A 253 14.55 8.71 5.21
CA SER A 253 14.90 10.00 4.59
C SER A 253 16.15 9.89 3.73
N THR A 254 17.18 9.21 4.23
CA THR A 254 18.42 8.97 3.48
C THR A 254 18.14 8.13 2.22
N THR A 255 17.35 7.07 2.37
CA THR A 255 16.99 6.16 1.28
C THR A 255 16.09 6.84 0.25
N SER A 256 15.13 7.67 0.68
CA SER A 256 14.29 8.45 -0.23
C SER A 256 15.07 9.47 -1.06
N ALA A 257 16.08 10.12 -0.44
CA ALA A 257 16.96 11.03 -1.15
C ALA A 257 17.84 10.31 -2.20
N LEU A 258 18.29 9.09 -1.86
CA LEU A 258 19.03 8.24 -2.80
C LEU A 258 18.13 7.80 -3.97
N LEU A 259 16.93 7.30 -3.67
CA LEU A 259 15.93 6.91 -4.66
C LEU A 259 15.58 8.09 -5.59
N ALA A 260 15.32 9.25 -5.01
CA ALA A 260 15.01 10.45 -5.78
C ALA A 260 16.15 10.83 -6.73
N ARG A 261 17.40 10.69 -6.29
CA ARG A 261 18.58 10.94 -7.14
C ARG A 261 18.66 9.94 -8.29
N GLN A 262 18.49 8.65 -8.04
CA GLN A 262 18.50 7.60 -9.07
C GLN A 262 17.39 7.86 -10.10
N GLU A 263 16.17 8.16 -9.65
CA GLU A 263 15.04 8.44 -10.52
C GLU A 263 15.21 9.75 -11.32
N GLN A 264 15.85 10.78 -10.74
CA GLN A 264 16.21 12.01 -11.45
C GLN A 264 17.24 11.75 -12.55
N GLU A 265 18.22 10.89 -12.32
CA GLU A 265 19.22 10.49 -13.32
C GLU A 265 18.56 9.74 -14.50
N MET A 266 17.52 8.94 -14.23
CA MET A 266 16.72 8.26 -15.26
C MET A 266 15.66 9.17 -15.92
N GLY A 267 15.43 10.37 -15.40
CA GLY A 267 14.40 11.28 -15.89
C GLY A 267 12.98 11.03 -15.34
N ASN A 268 12.83 10.15 -14.36
CA ASN A 268 11.56 9.80 -13.74
C ASN A 268 11.17 10.77 -12.61
N TYR A 269 11.11 12.06 -12.90
CA TYR A 269 10.88 13.11 -11.88
C TYR A 269 9.58 12.98 -11.09
N LYS A 270 8.57 12.28 -11.63
CA LYS A 270 7.32 12.00 -10.89
C LYS A 270 7.54 11.01 -9.75
N VAL A 271 8.33 9.95 -9.99
CA VAL A 271 8.66 8.93 -8.99
C VAL A 271 9.55 9.54 -7.91
N ALA A 272 10.57 10.31 -8.31
CA ALA A 272 11.42 11.05 -7.39
C ALA A 272 10.62 12.00 -6.49
N HIS A 273 9.67 12.75 -7.07
CA HIS A 273 8.78 13.64 -6.32
C HIS A 273 7.91 12.87 -5.32
N ALA A 274 7.32 11.74 -5.73
CA ALA A 274 6.46 10.93 -4.86
C ALA A 274 7.24 10.34 -3.67
N ALA A 275 8.46 9.84 -3.89
CA ALA A 275 9.30 9.29 -2.83
C ALA A 275 9.67 10.36 -1.78
N LEU A 276 10.09 11.54 -2.23
CA LEU A 276 10.40 12.66 -1.33
C LEU A 276 9.17 13.19 -0.61
N PHE A 277 8.01 13.23 -1.28
CA PHE A 277 6.76 13.64 -0.66
C PHE A 277 6.35 12.68 0.45
N GLU A 278 6.40 11.38 0.22
CA GLU A 278 6.05 10.38 1.23
C GLU A 278 6.97 10.45 2.44
N SER A 279 8.29 10.56 2.21
CA SER A 279 9.27 10.76 3.28
C SER A 279 9.01 12.04 4.08
N SER A 280 8.77 13.17 3.39
CA SER A 280 8.47 14.44 4.07
C SER A 280 7.17 14.41 4.85
N ARG A 281 6.16 13.69 4.35
CA ARG A 281 4.86 13.51 5.03
C ARG A 281 5.02 12.71 6.32
N GLU A 282 5.78 11.62 6.30
CA GLU A 282 6.01 10.81 7.50
C GLU A 282 6.85 11.58 8.54
N LEU A 283 7.89 12.30 8.09
CA LEU A 283 8.66 13.20 8.97
C LEU A 283 7.79 14.29 9.62
N LEU A 284 6.84 14.84 8.87
CA LEU A 284 5.90 15.84 9.38
C LEU A 284 4.97 15.23 10.44
N ARG A 285 4.50 14.00 10.25
CA ARG A 285 3.66 13.27 11.21
C ARG A 285 4.40 12.94 12.51
N ASP A 286 5.67 12.57 12.40
CA ASP A 286 6.52 12.25 13.55
C ASP A 286 7.09 13.50 14.27
N GLY A 287 6.85 14.69 13.76
CA GLY A 287 7.35 15.94 14.33
C GLY A 287 8.86 16.17 14.17
N LYS A 288 9.55 15.36 13.38
CA LYS A 288 11.01 15.45 13.12
C LYS A 288 11.37 16.36 11.94
N THR A 289 10.71 17.49 11.81
CA THR A 289 10.90 18.40 10.66
C THR A 289 12.17 19.24 10.73
N GLU A 290 12.79 19.36 11.91
CA GLU A 290 13.94 20.25 12.15
C GLU A 290 15.31 19.55 11.95
N THR A 291 15.34 18.26 11.66
CA THR A 291 16.61 17.56 11.43
C THR A 291 17.23 18.03 10.10
N ARG A 292 18.57 18.00 10.03
CA ARG A 292 19.31 18.36 8.81
C ARG A 292 18.86 17.52 7.60
N LEU A 293 18.54 16.25 7.84
CA LEU A 293 18.04 15.33 6.83
C LEU A 293 16.64 15.74 6.33
N ALA A 294 15.72 16.01 7.25
CA ALA A 294 14.36 16.46 6.92
C ALA A 294 14.37 17.75 6.10
N ILE A 295 15.18 18.74 6.50
CA ILE A 295 15.37 19.98 5.74
C ILE A 295 15.92 19.69 4.35
N GLY A 296 16.88 18.75 4.22
CA GLY A 296 17.45 18.34 2.95
C GLY A 296 16.42 17.71 2.01
N VAL A 297 15.60 16.78 2.52
CA VAL A 297 14.51 16.14 1.78
C VAL A 297 13.46 17.17 1.37
N GLN A 298 13.08 18.08 2.28
CA GLN A 298 12.11 19.14 1.99
C GLN A 298 12.59 20.11 0.90
N LYS A 299 13.88 20.52 0.90
CA LYS A 299 14.46 21.36 -0.14
C LYS A 299 14.44 20.68 -1.51
N GLN A 300 14.74 19.38 -1.56
CA GLN A 300 14.66 18.61 -2.81
C GLN A 300 13.21 18.46 -3.28
N LEU A 301 12.28 18.17 -2.37
CA LEU A 301 10.84 18.11 -2.68
C LEU A 301 10.36 19.45 -3.24
N ASN A 302 10.67 20.57 -2.60
CA ASN A 302 10.28 21.92 -3.04
C ASN A 302 10.78 22.21 -4.46
N LEU A 303 12.00 21.77 -4.78
CA LEU A 303 12.57 21.95 -6.12
C LEU A 303 11.82 21.13 -7.18
N LEU A 304 11.58 19.83 -6.91
CA LEU A 304 10.82 18.97 -7.83
C LEU A 304 9.36 19.40 -7.93
N HIS A 305 8.77 19.84 -6.82
CA HIS A 305 7.40 20.36 -6.82
C HIS A 305 7.29 21.65 -7.63
N SER A 306 8.29 22.54 -7.57
CA SER A 306 8.36 23.69 -8.46
C SER A 306 8.28 23.29 -9.94
N TYR A 307 8.92 22.18 -10.32
CA TYR A 307 8.85 21.65 -11.70
C TYR A 307 7.45 21.10 -12.05
N VAL A 308 6.76 20.50 -11.09
CA VAL A 308 5.37 20.07 -11.27
C VAL A 308 4.44 21.26 -11.47
N LEU A 309 4.61 22.32 -10.67
CA LEU A 309 3.79 23.54 -10.73
C LEU A 309 3.94 24.29 -12.06
N VAL A 310 5.11 24.25 -12.70
CA VAL A 310 5.32 24.91 -14.01
C VAL A 310 4.23 24.55 -15.03
N LYS A 311 3.81 23.27 -15.08
CA LYS A 311 2.76 22.84 -16.03
C LYS A 311 1.41 23.49 -15.75
N SER A 312 1.07 23.67 -14.47
CA SER A 312 -0.16 24.33 -14.06
C SER A 312 -0.13 25.83 -14.43
N PHE A 313 0.98 26.51 -14.13
CA PHE A 313 1.17 27.93 -14.46
C PHE A 313 1.14 28.20 -15.96
N VAL A 314 1.73 27.33 -16.77
CA VAL A 314 1.64 27.44 -18.24
C VAL A 314 0.19 27.32 -18.71
N ARG A 315 -0.59 26.39 -18.16
CA ARG A 315 -2.03 26.24 -18.49
C ARG A 315 -2.86 27.45 -18.07
N GLN A 316 -2.52 28.06 -16.94
CA GLN A 316 -3.17 29.26 -16.43
C GLN A 316 -2.67 30.57 -17.10
N GLN A 317 -1.70 30.49 -18.02
CA GLN A 317 -1.05 31.61 -18.68
C GLN A 317 -0.39 32.61 -17.70
N ASP A 318 -0.04 32.14 -16.50
CA ASP A 318 0.76 32.95 -15.54
C ASP A 318 2.24 32.85 -15.90
N HIS A 319 2.66 33.67 -16.87
CA HIS A 319 4.02 33.65 -17.37
C HIS A 319 5.04 34.20 -16.37
N GLU A 320 4.65 35.13 -15.49
CA GLU A 320 5.54 35.65 -14.45
C GLU A 320 5.84 34.57 -13.40
N GLY A 321 4.81 33.95 -12.82
CA GLY A 321 4.97 32.87 -11.86
C GLY A 321 5.75 31.68 -12.44
N CYS A 322 5.42 31.34 -13.70
CA CYS A 322 6.14 30.30 -14.44
C CYS A 322 7.64 30.63 -14.60
N ALA A 323 7.99 31.83 -15.01
CA ALA A 323 9.36 32.30 -15.18
C ALA A 323 10.15 32.26 -13.87
N ARG A 324 9.56 32.65 -12.74
CA ARG A 324 10.18 32.60 -11.40
C ARG A 324 10.47 31.15 -10.96
N LEU A 325 9.50 30.24 -11.15
CA LEU A 325 9.70 28.82 -10.83
C LEU A 325 10.77 28.20 -11.74
N LEU A 326 10.72 28.46 -13.04
CA LEU A 326 11.73 27.98 -13.98
C LEU A 326 13.13 28.53 -13.67
N HIS A 327 13.23 29.79 -13.24
CA HIS A 327 14.50 30.37 -12.80
C HIS A 327 15.08 29.62 -11.60
N ARG A 328 14.27 29.28 -10.59
CA ARG A 328 14.68 28.41 -9.44
C ARG A 328 15.19 27.06 -9.92
N ILE A 329 14.48 26.41 -10.85
CA ILE A 329 14.84 25.10 -11.41
C ILE A 329 16.13 25.22 -12.23
N ALA A 330 16.26 26.22 -13.08
CA ALA A 330 17.42 26.42 -13.94
C ALA A 330 18.71 26.77 -13.16
N LYS A 331 18.59 27.43 -12.00
CA LYS A 331 19.72 27.58 -11.04
C LYS A 331 20.20 26.21 -10.49
N ASN A 332 19.32 25.26 -10.39
CA ASN A 332 19.58 23.90 -9.89
C ASN A 332 19.54 22.84 -11.00
N ILE A 333 19.94 23.19 -12.21
CA ILE A 333 19.76 22.36 -13.41
C ILE A 333 20.48 21.00 -13.33
N THR A 334 21.54 20.89 -12.53
CA THR A 334 22.26 19.65 -12.27
C THR A 334 21.41 18.56 -11.63
N LYS A 335 20.27 18.94 -11.03
CA LYS A 335 19.28 18.01 -10.47
C LYS A 335 18.29 17.47 -11.51
N PHE A 336 18.40 17.94 -12.76
CA PHE A 336 17.52 17.57 -13.87
C PHE A 336 18.30 17.12 -15.10
N PRO A 337 19.21 16.13 -14.99
CA PRO A 337 20.15 15.76 -16.05
C PRO A 337 19.46 15.36 -17.36
N ALA A 338 18.33 14.64 -17.28
CA ALA A 338 17.59 14.20 -18.46
C ALA A 338 16.76 15.33 -19.14
N HIS A 339 16.54 16.45 -18.47
CA HIS A 339 15.69 17.53 -19.00
C HIS A 339 16.40 18.89 -19.07
N VAL A 340 17.74 18.91 -19.17
CA VAL A 340 18.53 20.15 -19.19
C VAL A 340 18.06 21.09 -20.29
N VAL A 341 18.07 20.64 -21.54
CA VAL A 341 17.74 21.48 -22.70
C VAL A 341 16.26 21.89 -22.72
N PRO A 342 15.27 21.01 -22.49
CA PRO A 342 13.87 21.39 -22.38
C PRO A 342 13.60 22.42 -21.28
N ILE A 343 14.21 22.28 -20.09
CA ILE A 343 14.02 23.23 -18.98
C ILE A 343 14.61 24.57 -19.32
N LEU A 344 15.88 24.63 -19.80
CA LEU A 344 16.52 25.89 -20.14
C LEU A 344 15.80 26.60 -21.29
N THR A 345 15.33 25.84 -22.30
CA THR A 345 14.53 26.40 -23.41
C THR A 345 13.22 27.01 -22.92
N SER A 346 12.50 26.28 -22.06
CA SER A 346 11.27 26.79 -21.44
C SER A 346 11.55 28.01 -20.57
N THR A 347 12.68 28.02 -19.84
CA THR A 347 13.11 29.18 -19.04
C THR A 347 13.31 30.39 -19.90
N VAL A 348 14.01 30.29 -21.04
CA VAL A 348 14.19 31.45 -21.96
C VAL A 348 12.86 31.94 -22.48
N VAL A 349 11.97 31.05 -22.90
CA VAL A 349 10.66 31.42 -23.45
C VAL A 349 9.77 32.12 -22.41
N GLU A 350 9.63 31.50 -21.24
CA GLU A 350 8.73 32.01 -20.20
C GLU A 350 9.32 33.28 -19.52
N CYS A 351 10.64 33.36 -19.31
CA CYS A 351 11.26 34.59 -18.84
C CYS A 351 11.07 35.73 -19.81
N THR A 352 11.12 35.50 -21.12
CA THR A 352 10.83 36.50 -22.12
C THR A 352 9.38 37.02 -22.07
N ARG A 353 8.42 36.08 -21.84
CA ARG A 353 6.98 36.42 -21.72
C ARG A 353 6.65 37.07 -20.39
N GLY A 354 7.26 36.65 -19.30
CA GLY A 354 7.07 37.12 -17.93
C GLY A 354 7.89 38.37 -17.59
N GLY A 355 8.55 39.02 -18.58
CA GLY A 355 9.28 40.26 -18.37
C GLY A 355 10.69 40.11 -17.75
N MET A 356 11.19 38.89 -17.52
CA MET A 356 12.52 38.63 -16.98
C MET A 356 13.56 38.57 -18.11
N LYS A 357 13.75 39.68 -18.81
CA LYS A 357 14.54 39.77 -20.06
C LYS A 357 16.03 39.48 -19.83
N ARG A 358 16.63 40.00 -18.76
CA ARG A 358 18.03 39.79 -18.41
C ARG A 358 18.31 38.31 -18.10
N THR A 359 17.43 37.70 -17.31
CA THR A 359 17.49 36.26 -17.01
C THR A 359 17.31 35.41 -18.28
N ALA A 360 16.39 35.80 -19.18
CA ALA A 360 16.22 35.10 -20.47
C ALA A 360 17.50 35.10 -21.31
N VAL A 361 18.20 36.26 -21.42
CA VAL A 361 19.47 36.35 -22.13
C VAL A 361 20.53 35.46 -21.51
N HIS A 362 20.67 35.46 -20.17
CA HIS A 362 21.64 34.61 -19.47
C HIS A 362 21.48 33.11 -19.81
N PHE A 363 20.27 32.63 -19.75
CA PHE A 363 20.03 31.18 -20.04
C PHE A 363 20.07 30.90 -21.55
N ALA A 364 19.70 31.83 -22.42
CA ALA A 364 19.87 31.69 -23.85
C ALA A 364 21.35 31.58 -24.23
N GLN A 365 22.21 32.40 -23.64
CA GLN A 365 23.68 32.31 -23.84
C GLN A 365 24.22 30.96 -23.36
N LYS A 366 23.74 30.43 -22.21
CA LYS A 366 24.12 29.10 -21.70
C LYS A 366 23.72 27.98 -22.67
N LEU A 367 22.55 28.09 -23.32
CA LEU A 367 22.10 27.15 -24.36
C LEU A 367 22.93 27.19 -25.65
N MET A 368 23.72 28.23 -25.86
CA MET A 368 24.57 28.32 -27.05
C MET A 368 25.83 27.44 -26.97
N ALA A 369 26.11 26.77 -25.85
CA ALA A 369 27.15 25.74 -25.76
C ALA A 369 26.89 24.67 -26.84
N PRO A 370 27.94 24.21 -27.58
CA PRO A 370 27.78 23.35 -28.75
C PRO A 370 26.94 22.08 -28.48
N THR A 371 27.13 21.47 -27.32
CA THR A 371 26.43 20.27 -26.89
C THR A 371 24.92 20.52 -26.68
N LEU A 372 24.54 21.57 -25.96
CA LEU A 372 23.18 21.92 -25.67
C LEU A 372 22.43 22.49 -26.89
N ARG A 373 23.15 23.26 -27.73
CA ARG A 373 22.58 23.87 -28.93
C ARG A 373 22.06 22.85 -29.95
N ALA A 374 22.76 21.72 -30.06
CA ALA A 374 22.37 20.64 -30.97
C ALA A 374 21.00 20.03 -30.61
N GLU A 375 20.66 19.98 -29.32
CA GLU A 375 19.44 19.38 -28.78
C GLU A 375 18.26 20.34 -28.71
N ILE A 376 18.45 21.64 -29.04
CA ILE A 376 17.34 22.61 -29.05
C ILE A 376 16.36 22.26 -30.18
N GLY A 377 15.08 22.07 -29.83
CA GLY A 377 14.04 21.81 -30.83
C GLY A 377 13.92 22.95 -31.86
N ASP A 378 13.75 22.61 -33.13
CA ASP A 378 13.78 23.55 -34.27
C ASP A 378 12.79 24.71 -34.12
N ALA A 379 11.63 24.49 -33.50
CA ALA A 379 10.62 25.51 -33.24
C ALA A 379 11.14 26.65 -32.35
N TYR A 380 12.08 26.40 -31.46
CA TYR A 380 12.61 27.36 -30.50
C TYR A 380 14.01 27.87 -30.84
N LYS A 381 14.74 27.14 -31.68
CA LYS A 381 16.15 27.40 -32.00
C LYS A 381 16.41 28.82 -32.48
N ARG A 382 15.67 29.26 -33.49
CA ARG A 382 15.82 30.63 -34.04
C ARG A 382 15.55 31.72 -32.97
N LYS A 383 14.52 31.52 -32.15
CA LYS A 383 14.14 32.46 -31.08
C LYS A 383 15.22 32.58 -30.02
N VAL A 384 15.70 31.42 -29.53
CA VAL A 384 16.77 31.34 -28.51
C VAL A 384 18.08 31.95 -29.05
N GLU A 385 18.45 31.64 -30.30
CA GLU A 385 19.64 32.21 -30.94
C GLU A 385 19.53 33.74 -31.10
N THR A 386 18.38 34.23 -31.44
CA THR A 386 18.16 35.70 -31.57
C THR A 386 18.32 36.40 -30.24
N ILE A 387 17.75 35.85 -29.15
CA ILE A 387 17.87 36.42 -27.80
C ILE A 387 19.33 36.38 -27.33
N ALA A 388 20.05 35.29 -27.62
CA ALA A 388 21.44 35.13 -27.19
C ALA A 388 22.42 36.08 -27.92
N ARG A 389 22.20 36.32 -29.24
CA ARG A 389 23.09 37.11 -30.08
C ARG A 389 22.84 38.61 -30.05
N LYS A 390 21.62 39.03 -29.81
CA LYS A 390 21.21 40.44 -29.77
C LYS A 390 20.57 40.76 -28.41
N PRO A 391 21.33 40.72 -27.30
CA PRO A 391 20.84 41.10 -26.01
C PRO A 391 20.47 42.61 -26.03
N ASP A 392 19.31 42.97 -25.52
CA ASP A 392 18.94 44.33 -25.28
C ASP A 392 19.84 44.90 -24.15
N PRO A 393 20.64 45.97 -24.43
CA PRO A 393 21.52 46.52 -23.40
C PRO A 393 20.78 47.05 -22.18
N ASN A 394 19.52 47.44 -22.36
CA ASN A 394 18.65 47.98 -21.31
C ASN A 394 17.68 46.91 -20.78
N ALA A 395 17.93 45.62 -21.06
CA ALA A 395 17.09 44.56 -20.56
C ALA A 395 17.18 44.49 -19.04
N GLU A 396 16.08 44.76 -18.38
CA GLU A 396 15.91 44.56 -16.95
C GLU A 396 14.90 43.46 -16.69
N ASP A 397 15.04 42.82 -15.56
CA ASP A 397 14.03 41.85 -15.09
C ASP A 397 12.96 42.59 -14.31
N THR A 398 11.69 42.23 -14.51
CA THR A 398 10.58 42.70 -13.69
C THR A 398 10.91 42.49 -12.22
N ALA A 399 10.63 43.46 -11.38
CA ALA A 399 10.89 43.35 -9.94
C ALA A 399 10.19 42.13 -9.37
N GLU A 400 10.89 41.40 -8.47
CA GLU A 400 10.29 40.27 -7.81
C GLU A 400 9.21 40.75 -6.84
N PRO A 401 8.01 40.09 -6.82
CA PRO A 401 7.03 40.33 -5.78
C PRO A 401 7.66 40.13 -4.40
N VAL A 402 7.40 41.05 -3.49
CA VAL A 402 7.89 40.95 -2.12
C VAL A 402 6.83 40.38 -1.20
N SER A 403 7.25 39.66 -0.15
CA SER A 403 6.38 39.14 0.89
C SER A 403 7.10 39.16 2.24
N ALA A 404 6.35 39.24 3.33
CA ALA A 404 6.89 39.18 4.68
C ALA A 404 7.36 37.76 5.03
N CYS A 405 8.41 37.68 5.82
CA CYS A 405 8.84 36.41 6.42
C CYS A 405 7.91 36.03 7.57
N PRO A 406 7.37 34.84 7.62
CA PRO A 406 6.45 34.44 8.71
C PRO A 406 7.10 34.35 10.10
N PHE A 407 8.43 34.44 10.19
CA PHE A 407 9.16 34.31 11.44
C PHE A 407 9.73 35.63 11.99
N CYS A 408 10.04 36.60 11.13
CA CYS A 408 10.66 37.87 11.53
C CYS A 408 10.08 39.12 10.85
N ASP A 409 9.01 38.97 10.11
CA ASP A 409 8.27 40.02 9.39
C ASP A 409 9.10 40.84 8.38
N THR A 410 10.38 40.53 8.21
CA THR A 410 11.22 41.22 7.23
C THR A 410 10.75 40.90 5.80
N THR A 411 10.60 41.91 4.97
CA THR A 411 10.21 41.75 3.56
C THR A 411 11.38 41.19 2.75
N GLY A 412 11.07 40.28 1.82
CA GLY A 412 12.04 39.71 0.88
C GLY A 412 11.35 39.17 -0.35
N GLY A 413 12.11 38.61 -1.30
CA GLY A 413 11.55 38.05 -2.53
C GLY A 413 10.54 36.96 -2.23
N ALA A 414 9.36 37.00 -2.86
CA ALA A 414 8.29 36.02 -2.61
C ALA A 414 8.65 34.61 -3.01
N TYR A 415 9.62 34.43 -3.88
CA TYR A 415 10.12 33.11 -4.30
C TYR A 415 11.39 32.65 -3.57
N ASP A 416 11.97 33.51 -2.69
CA ASP A 416 13.10 33.10 -1.86
C ASP A 416 12.61 32.26 -0.67
N LEU A 417 13.09 31.04 -0.55
CA LEU A 417 12.70 30.11 0.50
C LEU A 417 13.61 30.13 1.73
N THR A 418 14.61 31.03 1.75
CA THR A 418 15.44 31.30 2.91
C THR A 418 15.37 32.80 3.21
N CYS A 419 15.13 33.15 4.44
CA CYS A 419 15.09 34.55 4.86
C CYS A 419 16.50 35.11 4.98
N ASN A 420 16.79 36.25 4.37
CA ASN A 420 18.12 36.87 4.43
C ASN A 420 18.46 37.44 5.83
N THR A 421 17.45 37.78 6.62
CA THR A 421 17.62 38.39 7.95
C THR A 421 17.71 37.37 9.05
N CYS A 422 16.72 36.46 9.19
CA CYS A 422 16.73 35.45 10.27
C CYS A 422 17.36 34.12 9.86
N GLN A 423 17.77 33.97 8.59
CA GLN A 423 18.36 32.75 8.02
C GLN A 423 17.47 31.49 8.15
N ALA A 424 16.20 31.65 8.49
CA ALA A 424 15.26 30.56 8.58
C ALA A 424 14.85 30.06 7.19
N ASP A 425 14.70 28.75 7.05
CA ASP A 425 14.07 28.14 5.89
C ASP A 425 12.55 28.38 5.95
N VAL A 426 12.04 29.18 5.02
CA VAL A 426 10.61 29.52 4.95
C VAL A 426 9.86 28.46 4.18
N PRO A 427 8.73 27.94 4.71
CA PRO A 427 7.93 26.95 4.00
C PRO A 427 7.45 27.46 2.64
N MET A 428 7.46 26.56 1.67
CA MET A 428 6.95 26.84 0.32
C MET A 428 5.46 26.53 0.25
N CYS A 429 4.68 27.45 -0.30
CA CYS A 429 3.28 27.22 -0.63
C CYS A 429 3.15 26.17 -1.74
N VAL A 430 2.44 25.08 -1.45
CA VAL A 430 2.25 23.97 -2.38
C VAL A 430 1.47 24.31 -3.65
N ALA A 431 0.75 25.43 -3.66
CA ALA A 431 -0.04 25.87 -4.81
C ALA A 431 0.67 26.90 -5.68
N SER A 432 1.41 27.83 -5.06
CA SER A 432 2.02 28.96 -5.78
C SER A 432 3.54 28.87 -5.91
N GLY A 433 4.19 27.96 -5.17
CA GLY A 433 5.65 27.89 -5.14
C GLY A 433 6.34 29.11 -4.48
N ARG A 434 5.56 30.07 -3.96
CA ARG A 434 6.04 31.22 -3.18
C ARG A 434 6.24 30.82 -1.73
N ARG A 435 6.93 31.68 -0.96
CA ARG A 435 6.98 31.51 0.50
C ARG A 435 5.58 31.65 1.11
N VAL A 436 5.32 30.90 2.18
CA VAL A 436 4.10 31.08 2.97
C VAL A 436 4.23 32.34 3.81
N VAL A 437 3.16 33.14 3.87
CA VAL A 437 3.07 34.35 4.71
C VAL A 437 2.18 34.06 5.92
N ALA A 438 2.46 34.70 7.07
CA ALA A 438 1.76 34.44 8.32
C ALA A 438 0.24 34.66 8.23
N GLU A 439 -0.17 35.75 7.55
CA GLU A 439 -1.57 36.16 7.41
C GLU A 439 -2.43 35.19 6.57
N GLU A 440 -1.80 34.54 5.58
CA GLU A 440 -2.47 33.59 4.67
C GLU A 440 -2.13 32.12 4.99
N TRP A 441 -1.47 31.86 6.12
CA TRP A 441 -1.03 30.52 6.44
C TRP A 441 -2.22 29.56 6.57
N ALA A 442 -2.21 28.53 5.79
CA ALA A 442 -3.12 27.40 5.86
C ALA A 442 -2.37 26.11 5.55
N ASN A 443 -2.99 24.98 5.85
CA ASN A 443 -2.46 23.68 5.51
C ASN A 443 -3.46 22.93 4.63
N CYS A 444 -2.94 22.12 3.71
CA CYS A 444 -3.79 21.22 2.94
C CYS A 444 -4.49 20.23 3.89
N PRO A 445 -5.83 20.07 3.85
CA PRO A 445 -6.56 19.18 4.75
C PRO A 445 -6.13 17.70 4.65
N SER A 446 -5.64 17.27 3.48
CA SER A 446 -5.27 15.89 3.23
C SER A 446 -3.82 15.57 3.62
N CYS A 447 -2.86 16.41 3.21
CA CYS A 447 -1.43 16.12 3.42
C CYS A 447 -0.75 16.97 4.49
N ALA A 448 -1.47 17.95 5.06
CA ALA A 448 -0.98 18.89 6.09
C ALA A 448 0.18 19.80 5.67
N PHE A 449 0.59 19.79 4.39
CA PHE A 449 1.63 20.68 3.90
C PHE A 449 1.16 22.13 3.82
N PRO A 450 2.05 23.11 4.08
CA PRO A 450 1.70 24.52 4.19
C PRO A 450 1.37 25.16 2.84
N CYS A 451 0.43 26.09 2.86
CA CYS A 451 0.00 26.85 1.70
C CYS A 451 -0.45 28.25 2.08
N ASN A 452 -0.45 29.17 1.12
CA ASN A 452 -1.17 30.44 1.21
C ASN A 452 -2.63 30.18 0.82
N LYS A 453 -3.58 30.45 1.71
CA LYS A 453 -5.00 30.07 1.57
C LYS A 453 -5.60 30.51 0.23
N ALA A 454 -5.48 31.77 -0.10
CA ALA A 454 -6.07 32.31 -1.34
C ALA A 454 -5.50 31.66 -2.61
N ALA A 455 -4.18 31.45 -2.66
CA ALA A 455 -3.52 30.80 -3.78
C ALA A 455 -3.89 29.31 -3.87
N PHE A 456 -4.04 28.62 -2.73
CA PHE A 456 -4.41 27.22 -2.69
C PHE A 456 -5.82 26.98 -3.18
N VAL A 457 -6.80 27.76 -2.68
CA VAL A 457 -8.20 27.67 -3.13
C VAL A 457 -8.29 27.90 -4.63
N LYS A 458 -7.68 28.98 -5.14
CA LYS A 458 -7.66 29.27 -6.57
C LYS A 458 -7.09 28.13 -7.41
N THR A 459 -6.01 27.51 -6.94
CA THR A 459 -5.35 26.42 -7.69
C THR A 459 -6.17 25.15 -7.64
N VAL A 460 -6.74 24.80 -6.48
CA VAL A 460 -7.61 23.63 -6.32
C VAL A 460 -8.84 23.73 -7.22
N ASP A 461 -9.48 24.92 -7.28
CA ASP A 461 -10.63 25.15 -8.16
C ASP A 461 -10.25 25.01 -9.64
N ALA A 462 -9.08 25.52 -10.03
CA ALA A 462 -8.57 25.45 -11.41
C ALA A 462 -8.13 24.02 -11.82
N GLU A 463 -7.67 23.19 -10.89
CA GLU A 463 -7.18 21.82 -11.11
C GLU A 463 -8.26 20.73 -10.82
N GLY A 464 -9.53 21.10 -10.76
CA GLY A 464 -10.64 20.14 -10.60
C GLY A 464 -10.81 19.57 -9.19
N GLY A 465 -10.45 20.32 -8.17
CA GLY A 465 -10.60 19.93 -6.77
C GLY A 465 -9.44 19.11 -6.22
N GLU A 466 -8.29 19.07 -6.87
CA GLU A 466 -7.13 18.30 -6.44
C GLU A 466 -6.02 19.16 -5.85
N CYS A 467 -5.43 18.71 -4.75
CA CYS A 467 -4.22 19.34 -4.21
C CYS A 467 -3.04 19.14 -5.19
N PRO A 468 -2.31 20.19 -5.57
CA PRO A 468 -1.21 20.07 -6.53
C PRO A 468 -0.02 19.22 -6.03
N LEU A 469 0.13 19.05 -4.70
CA LEU A 469 1.20 18.24 -4.12
C LEU A 469 0.79 16.78 -3.97
N CYS A 470 -0.27 16.48 -3.20
CA CYS A 470 -0.66 15.12 -2.85
C CYS A 470 -1.66 14.47 -3.80
N ARG A 471 -2.24 15.25 -4.74
CA ARG A 471 -3.25 14.78 -5.71
C ARG A 471 -4.56 14.29 -5.08
N ALA A 472 -4.73 14.42 -3.78
CA ALA A 472 -6.00 14.10 -3.13
C ALA A 472 -7.04 15.15 -3.47
N ARG A 473 -8.31 14.72 -3.60
CA ARG A 473 -9.45 15.64 -3.71
C ARG A 473 -9.63 16.38 -2.38
N VAL A 474 -9.75 17.68 -2.45
CA VAL A 474 -9.86 18.57 -1.31
C VAL A 474 -11.03 19.50 -1.54
N ASP A 475 -11.88 19.62 -0.55
CA ASP A 475 -12.90 20.65 -0.52
C ASP A 475 -12.23 22.00 -0.17
N ALA A 476 -12.30 22.97 -1.08
CA ALA A 476 -11.75 24.30 -0.88
C ALA A 476 -12.32 25.00 0.38
N SER A 477 -13.56 24.68 0.77
CA SER A 477 -14.21 25.23 1.96
C SER A 477 -13.63 24.67 3.28
N ALA A 478 -13.04 23.49 3.24
CA ALA A 478 -12.41 22.83 4.39
C ALA A 478 -11.01 23.38 4.73
N VAL A 479 -10.47 24.28 3.91
CA VAL A 479 -9.16 24.89 4.14
C VAL A 479 -9.27 25.95 5.23
N VAL A 480 -8.93 25.55 6.46
CA VAL A 480 -8.93 26.45 7.63
C VAL A 480 -7.60 27.19 7.69
N ALA A 481 -7.65 28.49 8.05
CA ALA A 481 -6.45 29.25 8.36
C ALA A 481 -5.72 28.57 9.53
N GLY A 482 -4.50 28.10 9.32
CA GLY A 482 -3.66 27.55 10.35
C GLY A 482 -3.09 28.69 11.19
N SER A 483 -3.08 28.56 12.52
CA SER A 483 -2.17 29.37 13.32
C SER A 483 -0.75 28.99 12.89
N GLY A 484 -0.01 29.93 12.33
CA GLY A 484 1.41 29.75 12.00
C GLY A 484 2.10 29.16 13.22
N GLY A 485 2.49 27.85 13.12
CA GLY A 485 2.95 27.09 14.25
C GLY A 485 4.14 27.78 14.92
N GLY A 486 3.94 28.25 16.14
CA GLY A 486 5.01 28.66 17.03
C GLY A 486 5.87 27.46 17.43
N GLY A 487 6.64 26.90 16.50
CA GLY A 487 7.61 25.83 16.70
C GLY A 487 8.99 26.17 16.12
N GLY A 488 9.11 27.32 15.45
CA GLY A 488 10.42 27.84 15.07
C GLY A 488 11.12 28.42 16.28
N THR A 489 11.95 27.64 16.95
CA THR A 489 12.88 28.16 17.96
C THR A 489 13.68 29.28 17.29
N ARG A 490 13.49 30.51 17.75
CA ARG A 490 14.41 31.61 17.50
C ARG A 490 15.81 31.13 17.84
N ARG A 491 16.61 30.85 16.81
CA ARG A 491 18.06 30.81 17.00
C ARG A 491 18.46 32.23 17.33
N SER A 492 18.64 32.49 18.63
CA SER A 492 19.35 33.69 19.08
C SER A 492 20.69 33.73 18.36
N PRO A 493 21.11 34.85 17.77
CA PRO A 493 22.47 35.02 17.32
C PRO A 493 23.33 35.02 18.60
N GLY A 494 23.78 33.86 19.00
CA GLY A 494 24.70 33.61 20.07
C GLY A 494 26.11 33.82 19.59
N GLY A 495 26.76 34.70 20.20
CA GLY A 495 28.06 35.14 20.32
C GLY A 495 29.23 34.18 20.04
N ALA A 496 30.22 34.77 19.46
CA ALA A 496 31.66 34.47 19.35
C ALA A 496 32.13 33.04 19.60
#